data_73ae796ac6848437beb8a9f39e1168e3
#
_entry.id   73ae796ac6848437beb8a9f39e1168e3
#
_cell.length_a   1.000
_cell.length_b   1.000
_cell.length_c   1.000
_cell.angle_alpha   90.00
_cell.angle_beta   90.00
_cell.angle_gamma   90.00
#
_symmetry.space_group_name_H-M   'P 1'
#
loop_
_entity.id
_entity.type
_entity.pdbx_description
1 polymer ?
#
loop_
_entity_poly.entity_id
_entity_poly.type
_entity_poly.pdbx_seq_one_letter_code
_entity_poly.pdbx_strand_id
1 'polypeptide(L)'
;DGFGDRVRKICFALIWMLPMVLALGLLMSPPVSADDAFSAAVKSLNTRSFAEKSSAATLIAGMTHPRAGVVLEAMLTGNLYTKRRSDIVVIASALDQGGYRLVDAISGEALGDVGRRGAKKISVNNGLRKQLRGLIAGRQLNHADFQDRIEAVEAIVVSGDIQLRPLLVGRRQLEQEVAVLEAIDIALVIFDLDVGDGAVRLAAIKASANNLHPTVRTKLTNIASDQSLDPEIRGAANQALLELEALANQYQIVETFFFGLSLGSILVLAAIGLSITFGVMGVINMAHGELIMIGAYITYVVQILFPDIIEYSLLIAVPAAFCVSGIVGIMIERSVIQFLYGRPLETLLATFGVSLILQQAVRSLFSPLNRAVLTPEWMSGSLEIAQGLSITYNRLYIFFFALLVFAALLLILQRTRLGLEVRAVTQNRSMAKAMGIRSARVDIMTFGLGA
;
A
#
# COMPACT_ATOMS: atom_id res chain seq x y z
N ASP A 1 12.79 -94.76 14.83
CA ASP A 1 13.68 -93.69 14.33
C ASP A 1 12.95 -92.44 13.76
N GLY A 2 11.66 -92.31 13.97
CA GLY A 2 10.87 -91.20 13.35
C GLY A 2 10.47 -90.10 14.30
N PHE A 3 10.72 -90.20 15.62
CA PHE A 3 10.21 -89.24 16.62
C PHE A 3 11.25 -88.15 16.91
N GLY A 4 12.52 -88.47 16.90
CA GLY A 4 13.62 -87.53 17.16
C GLY A 4 13.80 -86.46 16.08
N ASP A 5 13.50 -86.80 14.82
CA ASP A 5 13.71 -85.90 13.67
C ASP A 5 12.59 -84.86 13.56
N ARG A 6 11.35 -85.16 14.00
CA ARG A 6 10.23 -84.20 14.06
C ARG A 6 10.39 -83.17 15.14
N VAL A 7 10.91 -83.57 16.31
CA VAL A 7 11.15 -82.64 17.42
C VAL A 7 12.28 -81.70 17.09
N ARG A 8 13.33 -82.17 16.38
CA ARG A 8 14.45 -81.35 15.93
C ARG A 8 14.05 -80.29 14.88
N LYS A 9 13.15 -80.64 13.94
CA LYS A 9 12.62 -79.73 12.93
C LYS A 9 11.68 -78.68 13.53
N ILE A 10 10.89 -79.01 14.56
CA ILE A 10 10.03 -78.06 15.27
C ILE A 10 10.85 -77.10 16.17
N CYS A 11 11.88 -77.56 16.86
CA CYS A 11 12.78 -76.68 17.59
C CYS A 11 13.58 -75.75 16.68
N PHE A 12 14.05 -76.27 15.51
CA PHE A 12 14.76 -75.42 14.55
C PHE A 12 13.86 -74.34 13.91
N ALA A 13 12.57 -74.63 13.63
CA ALA A 13 11.58 -73.69 13.12
C ALA A 13 11.22 -72.64 14.20
N LEU A 14 11.13 -72.98 15.50
CA LEU A 14 10.84 -72.06 16.57
C LEU A 14 12.02 -71.11 16.89
N ILE A 15 13.27 -71.58 16.76
CA ILE A 15 14.45 -70.73 16.96
C ILE A 15 14.62 -69.69 15.87
N TRP A 16 14.21 -69.98 14.65
CA TRP A 16 14.27 -69.02 13.52
C TRP A 16 13.06 -68.10 13.44
N MET A 17 11.89 -68.46 14.04
CA MET A 17 10.73 -67.57 14.12
C MET A 17 10.84 -66.51 15.21
N LEU A 18 11.58 -66.73 16.28
CA LEU A 18 11.71 -65.81 17.38
C LEU A 18 12.37 -64.48 17.01
N PRO A 19 13.48 -64.40 16.23
CA PRO A 19 14.05 -63.13 15.78
C PRO A 19 13.19 -62.41 14.75
N MET A 20 12.41 -63.17 13.97
CA MET A 20 11.50 -62.59 12.94
C MET A 20 10.27 -61.91 13.58
N VAL A 21 9.73 -62.46 14.66
CA VAL A 21 8.64 -61.87 15.46
C VAL A 21 9.14 -60.65 16.25
N LEU A 22 10.38 -60.69 16.77
CA LEU A 22 11.01 -59.54 17.44
C LEU A 22 11.34 -58.41 16.45
N ALA A 23 11.78 -58.75 15.21
CA ALA A 23 12.03 -57.76 14.17
C ALA A 23 10.74 -57.13 13.65
N LEU A 24 9.62 -57.90 13.58
CA LEU A 24 8.32 -57.37 13.19
C LEU A 24 7.67 -56.47 14.26
N GLY A 25 7.97 -56.73 15.54
CA GLY A 25 7.53 -55.94 16.68
C GLY A 25 8.23 -54.55 16.78
N LEU A 26 9.49 -54.48 16.28
CA LEU A 26 10.25 -53.21 16.24
C LEU A 26 9.88 -52.31 15.03
N LEU A 27 9.16 -52.84 14.02
CA LEU A 27 8.68 -52.10 12.84
C LEU A 27 7.26 -51.58 13.00
N MET A 28 6.55 -51.88 14.07
CA MET A 28 5.21 -51.36 14.38
C MET A 28 5.25 -50.37 15.53
N SER A 29 6.17 -49.38 15.50
CA SER A 29 5.89 -48.15 16.19
C SER A 29 4.83 -47.43 15.34
N PRO A 30 3.65 -47.09 15.88
CA PRO A 30 2.68 -46.33 15.10
C PRO A 30 3.35 -45.04 14.66
N PRO A 31 3.17 -44.59 13.38
CA PRO A 31 3.69 -43.30 12.97
C PRO A 31 3.10 -42.28 13.91
N VAL A 32 3.97 -41.57 14.66
CA VAL A 32 3.54 -40.42 15.47
C VAL A 32 2.81 -39.50 14.51
N SER A 33 1.51 -39.30 14.73
CA SER A 33 0.71 -38.40 13.92
C SER A 33 1.39 -37.02 13.92
N ALA A 34 1.40 -36.35 12.78
CA ALA A 34 1.96 -34.98 12.68
C ALA A 34 1.34 -34.06 13.71
N ASP A 35 0.09 -34.27 14.07
CA ASP A 35 -0.63 -33.55 15.12
C ASP A 35 -0.13 -33.86 16.52
N ASP A 36 0.25 -35.12 16.79
CA ASP A 36 0.83 -35.53 18.08
C ASP A 36 2.21 -34.91 18.29
N ALA A 37 3.06 -34.90 17.23
CA ALA A 37 4.38 -34.27 17.29
C ALA A 37 4.26 -32.75 17.49
N PHE A 38 3.32 -32.08 16.81
CA PHE A 38 3.04 -30.67 16.99
C PHE A 38 2.54 -30.36 18.40
N SER A 39 1.59 -31.16 18.90
CA SER A 39 1.08 -31.06 20.28
C SER A 39 2.18 -31.18 21.33
N ALA A 40 3.09 -32.14 21.17
CA ALA A 40 4.23 -32.30 22.06
C ALA A 40 5.19 -31.11 22.03
N ALA A 41 5.48 -30.58 20.84
CA ALA A 41 6.33 -29.39 20.65
C ALA A 41 5.70 -28.13 21.27
N VAL A 42 4.40 -27.92 21.10
CA VAL A 42 3.67 -26.78 21.71
C VAL A 42 3.66 -26.89 23.24
N LYS A 43 3.41 -28.06 23.78
CA LYS A 43 3.44 -28.30 25.25
C LYS A 43 4.81 -27.99 25.82
N SER A 44 5.90 -28.31 25.11
CA SER A 44 7.28 -28.05 25.58
C SER A 44 7.62 -26.54 25.67
N LEU A 45 6.82 -25.65 25.07
CA LEU A 45 6.94 -24.20 25.26
C LEU A 45 6.59 -23.75 26.70
N ASN A 46 5.87 -24.56 27.49
CA ASN A 46 5.54 -24.28 28.88
C ASN A 46 6.68 -24.62 29.89
N THR A 47 7.91 -24.63 29.43
CA THR A 47 9.10 -24.80 30.28
C THR A 47 9.57 -23.48 30.91
N ARG A 48 10.42 -23.54 31.93
CA ARG A 48 11.13 -22.38 32.48
C ARG A 48 12.42 -22.08 31.73
N SER A 49 12.99 -23.07 31.04
CA SER A 49 14.25 -22.98 30.33
C SER A 49 14.06 -22.26 28.99
N PHE A 50 14.78 -21.18 28.74
CA PHE A 50 14.78 -20.49 27.46
C PHE A 50 15.43 -21.30 26.34
N ALA A 51 16.40 -22.17 26.66
CA ALA A 51 17.02 -23.07 25.69
C ALA A 51 16.02 -24.12 25.18
N GLU A 52 15.23 -24.72 26.06
CA GLU A 52 14.18 -25.67 25.69
C GLU A 52 13.08 -25.00 24.83
N LYS A 53 12.66 -23.77 25.22
CA LYS A 53 11.71 -22.97 24.39
C LYS A 53 12.26 -22.69 23.02
N SER A 54 13.55 -22.37 22.90
CA SER A 54 14.25 -22.13 21.64
C SER A 54 14.22 -23.39 20.76
N SER A 55 14.56 -24.54 21.30
CA SER A 55 14.51 -25.82 20.57
C SER A 55 13.09 -26.18 20.14
N ALA A 56 12.11 -26.00 21.03
CA ALA A 56 10.69 -26.22 20.73
C ALA A 56 10.19 -25.29 19.59
N ALA A 57 10.53 -24.01 19.65
CA ALA A 57 10.18 -23.05 18.60
C ALA A 57 10.79 -23.43 17.25
N THR A 58 12.04 -23.89 17.22
CA THR A 58 12.70 -24.39 15.99
C THR A 58 12.00 -25.63 15.43
N LEU A 59 11.61 -26.56 16.29
CA LEU A 59 10.83 -27.75 15.87
C LEU A 59 9.48 -27.34 15.27
N ILE A 60 8.73 -26.44 15.93
CA ILE A 60 7.45 -25.93 15.45
C ILE A 60 7.61 -25.22 14.10
N ALA A 61 8.66 -24.44 13.92
CA ALA A 61 8.91 -23.73 12.67
C ALA A 61 9.14 -24.67 11.47
N GLY A 62 9.76 -25.84 11.72
CA GLY A 62 9.99 -26.88 10.69
C GLY A 62 8.76 -27.73 10.35
N MET A 63 7.67 -27.64 11.11
CA MET A 63 6.46 -28.44 10.90
C MET A 63 5.52 -27.78 9.88
N THR A 64 4.87 -28.61 9.04
CA THR A 64 3.89 -28.15 8.04
C THR A 64 2.48 -27.91 8.62
N HIS A 65 2.34 -27.96 9.97
CA HIS A 65 1.06 -27.76 10.62
C HIS A 65 0.53 -26.33 10.41
N PRO A 66 -0.77 -26.12 10.05
CA PRO A 66 -1.33 -24.80 9.71
C PRO A 66 -1.25 -23.80 10.85
N ARG A 67 -1.28 -24.28 12.09
CA ARG A 67 -1.21 -23.40 13.27
C ARG A 67 0.22 -23.09 13.76
N ALA A 68 1.25 -23.66 13.13
CA ALA A 68 2.63 -23.44 13.56
C ALA A 68 3.03 -21.95 13.50
N GLY A 69 2.69 -21.24 12.41
CA GLY A 69 2.92 -19.80 12.29
C GLY A 69 2.19 -19.00 13.38
N VAL A 70 0.91 -19.30 13.59
CA VAL A 70 0.07 -18.62 14.60
C VAL A 70 0.62 -18.76 16.02
N VAL A 71 1.15 -19.94 16.37
CA VAL A 71 1.76 -20.19 17.69
C VAL A 71 3.06 -19.41 17.86
N LEU A 72 3.90 -19.37 16.83
CA LEU A 72 5.17 -18.61 16.87
C LEU A 72 4.92 -17.11 16.96
N GLU A 73 3.94 -16.59 16.21
CA GLU A 73 3.53 -15.18 16.28
C GLU A 73 2.92 -14.82 17.63
N ALA A 74 2.03 -15.66 18.18
CA ALA A 74 1.47 -15.46 19.50
C ALA A 74 2.58 -15.46 20.58
N MET A 75 3.63 -16.28 20.41
CA MET A 75 4.78 -16.27 21.30
C MET A 75 5.61 -14.98 21.15
N LEU A 76 5.85 -14.52 19.92
CA LEU A 76 6.61 -13.30 19.64
C LEU A 76 5.91 -12.05 20.19
N THR A 77 4.59 -11.93 19.97
CA THR A 77 3.76 -10.82 20.45
C THR A 77 3.48 -10.89 21.95
N GLY A 78 3.81 -12.03 22.59
CA GLY A 78 3.60 -12.26 24.01
C GLY A 78 2.15 -12.56 24.37
N ASN A 79 1.37 -13.08 23.42
CA ASN A 79 -0.01 -13.52 23.57
C ASN A 79 -0.13 -15.02 23.80
N LEU A 80 1.00 -15.73 23.98
CA LEU A 80 1.03 -17.14 24.33
C LEU A 80 1.04 -17.31 25.86
N TYR A 81 0.07 -18.04 26.37
CA TYR A 81 -0.17 -18.27 27.80
C TYR A 81 -0.35 -19.76 28.09
N THR A 82 -0.29 -20.13 29.36
CA THR A 82 -0.70 -21.43 29.85
C THR A 82 -1.94 -21.25 30.73
N LYS A 83 -3.00 -22.03 30.51
CA LYS A 83 -4.21 -22.01 31.31
C LYS A 83 -3.89 -22.66 32.69
N ARG A 84 -4.10 -21.92 33.78
CA ARG A 84 -3.90 -22.46 35.12
C ARG A 84 -4.82 -23.66 35.36
N ARG A 85 -4.34 -24.68 36.00
CA ARG A 85 -4.99 -25.96 36.36
C ARG A 85 -5.01 -27.05 35.27
N SER A 86 -4.74 -26.74 33.99
CA SER A 86 -4.78 -27.75 32.92
C SER A 86 -3.48 -27.83 32.11
N ASP A 87 -2.50 -26.94 32.35
CA ASP A 87 -1.20 -26.85 31.66
C ASP A 87 -1.33 -26.81 30.10
N ILE A 88 -2.51 -26.47 29.62
CA ILE A 88 -2.77 -26.32 28.19
C ILE A 88 -2.19 -24.97 27.70
N VAL A 89 -1.44 -25.00 26.61
CA VAL A 89 -0.93 -23.78 25.96
C VAL A 89 -2.05 -23.14 25.15
N VAL A 90 -2.29 -21.85 25.40
CA VAL A 90 -3.41 -21.10 24.83
C VAL A 90 -2.93 -19.75 24.29
N ILE A 91 -3.61 -19.26 23.28
CA ILE A 91 -3.46 -17.90 22.79
C ILE A 91 -4.50 -17.05 23.52
N ALA A 92 -4.05 -15.97 24.15
CA ALA A 92 -4.90 -15.09 24.95
C ALA A 92 -5.00 -13.71 24.34
N SER A 93 -6.22 -13.24 24.09
CA SER A 93 -6.54 -11.86 23.71
C SER A 93 -7.14 -11.11 24.90
N ALA A 94 -6.70 -9.87 25.13
CA ALA A 94 -7.23 -9.04 26.21
C ALA A 94 -8.69 -8.65 25.96
N LEU A 95 -9.50 -8.62 27.04
CA LEU A 95 -10.89 -8.16 27.03
C LEU A 95 -10.98 -6.76 27.63
N ASP A 96 -11.85 -5.91 27.08
CA ASP A 96 -12.07 -4.51 27.53
C ASP A 96 -12.49 -4.43 29.00
N GLN A 97 -13.23 -5.41 29.48
CA GLN A 97 -13.68 -5.50 30.88
C GLN A 97 -12.65 -6.12 31.84
N GLY A 98 -11.44 -6.42 31.34
CA GLY A 98 -10.38 -7.06 32.11
C GLY A 98 -10.49 -8.57 32.16
N GLY A 99 -9.42 -9.27 31.81
CA GLY A 99 -9.32 -10.71 31.63
C GLY A 99 -8.85 -11.09 30.24
N TYR A 100 -8.98 -12.36 29.89
CA TYR A 100 -8.49 -12.90 28.63
C TYR A 100 -9.50 -13.84 28.00
N ARG A 101 -9.71 -13.69 26.70
CA ARG A 101 -10.34 -14.71 25.87
C ARG A 101 -9.27 -15.72 25.46
N LEU A 102 -9.54 -17.00 25.72
CA LEU A 102 -8.59 -18.07 25.47
C LEU A 102 -9.00 -18.91 24.27
N VAL A 103 -8.02 -19.15 23.39
CA VAL A 103 -8.12 -20.06 22.25
C VAL A 103 -7.04 -21.11 22.40
N ASP A 104 -7.38 -22.39 22.23
CA ASP A 104 -6.39 -23.47 22.26
C ASP A 104 -5.34 -23.27 21.17
N ALA A 105 -4.06 -23.34 21.53
CA ALA A 105 -2.97 -23.10 20.58
C ALA A 105 -2.86 -24.20 19.51
N ILE A 106 -3.31 -25.42 19.83
CA ILE A 106 -3.20 -26.61 18.97
C ILE A 106 -4.46 -26.74 18.09
N SER A 107 -5.65 -26.86 18.69
CA SER A 107 -6.89 -27.06 17.93
C SER A 107 -7.46 -25.77 17.33
N GLY A 108 -7.22 -24.62 17.97
CA GLY A 108 -7.86 -23.36 17.58
C GLY A 108 -9.24 -23.16 18.17
N GLU A 109 -9.74 -24.06 19.03
CA GLU A 109 -11.03 -23.95 19.65
C GLU A 109 -11.07 -22.89 20.74
N ALA A 110 -12.17 -22.17 20.85
CA ALA A 110 -12.38 -21.19 21.91
C ALA A 110 -12.62 -21.90 23.25
N LEU A 111 -11.76 -21.61 24.23
CA LEU A 111 -11.83 -22.19 25.59
C LEU A 111 -12.58 -21.28 26.59
N GLY A 112 -13.21 -20.22 26.07
CA GLY A 112 -13.97 -19.24 26.85
C GLY A 112 -13.12 -18.14 27.48
N ASP A 113 -13.79 -17.29 28.27
CA ASP A 113 -13.18 -16.11 28.87
C ASP A 113 -12.73 -16.44 30.31
N VAL A 114 -11.56 -15.92 30.72
CA VAL A 114 -11.01 -16.12 32.06
C VAL A 114 -10.56 -14.79 32.67
N GLY A 115 -10.63 -14.67 33.99
CA GLY A 115 -10.09 -13.53 34.71
C GLY A 115 -8.55 -13.47 34.62
N ARG A 116 -7.98 -12.30 34.97
CA ARG A 116 -6.51 -12.02 34.87
C ARG A 116 -5.62 -13.08 35.52
N ARG A 117 -6.10 -13.80 36.55
CA ARG A 117 -5.34 -14.85 37.22
C ARG A 117 -5.54 -16.24 36.63
N GLY A 118 -6.42 -16.40 35.61
CA GLY A 118 -6.74 -17.69 35.01
C GLY A 118 -5.71 -18.20 34.01
N ALA A 119 -4.88 -17.34 33.48
CA ALA A 119 -3.81 -17.67 32.53
C ALA A 119 -2.44 -17.13 33.02
N LYS A 120 -1.36 -17.86 32.72
CA LYS A 120 0.02 -17.48 33.02
C LYS A 120 0.76 -17.24 31.70
N LYS A 121 1.34 -16.06 31.54
CA LYS A 121 2.12 -15.71 30.37
C LYS A 121 3.36 -16.55 30.19
N ILE A 122 3.63 -17.05 29.00
CA ILE A 122 4.88 -17.68 28.63
C ILE A 122 5.90 -16.58 28.36
N SER A 123 6.92 -16.49 29.21
CA SER A 123 7.94 -15.43 29.09
C SER A 123 8.88 -15.69 27.90
N VAL A 124 9.21 -14.61 27.19
CA VAL A 124 10.16 -14.59 26.07
C VAL A 124 11.25 -13.56 26.38
N ASN A 125 12.53 -13.96 26.31
CA ASN A 125 13.65 -13.03 26.43
C ASN A 125 14.04 -12.45 25.05
N ASN A 126 14.97 -11.50 25.04
CA ASN A 126 15.38 -10.83 23.79
C ASN A 126 16.05 -11.79 22.79
N GLY A 127 16.84 -12.78 23.27
CA GLY A 127 17.46 -13.79 22.40
C GLY A 127 16.42 -14.66 21.70
N LEU A 128 15.45 -15.19 22.48
CA LEU A 128 14.36 -15.99 21.93
C LEU A 128 13.45 -15.17 20.98
N ARG A 129 13.23 -13.89 21.30
CA ARG A 129 12.46 -13.00 20.43
C ARG A 129 13.15 -12.78 19.07
N LYS A 130 14.47 -12.61 19.07
CA LYS A 130 15.28 -12.51 17.84
C LYS A 130 15.17 -13.81 17.02
N GLN A 131 15.33 -14.96 17.68
CA GLN A 131 15.19 -16.27 17.02
C GLN A 131 13.78 -16.49 16.43
N LEU A 132 12.72 -16.15 17.19
CA LEU A 132 11.34 -16.27 16.71
C LEU A 132 11.09 -15.46 15.44
N ARG A 133 11.60 -14.23 15.37
CA ARG A 133 11.50 -13.42 14.14
C ARG A 133 12.14 -14.14 12.94
N GLY A 134 13.33 -14.71 13.15
CA GLY A 134 14.01 -15.46 12.10
C GLY A 134 13.25 -16.71 11.66
N LEU A 135 12.69 -17.47 12.62
CA LEU A 135 11.90 -18.68 12.32
C LEU A 135 10.60 -18.34 11.57
N ILE A 136 9.90 -17.28 11.97
CA ILE A 136 8.68 -16.80 11.30
C ILE A 136 9.02 -16.34 9.89
N ALA A 137 10.02 -15.51 9.73
CA ALA A 137 10.47 -15.04 8.43
C ALA A 137 10.92 -16.18 7.50
N GLY A 138 11.64 -17.17 8.02
CA GLY A 138 12.02 -18.37 7.27
C GLY A 138 10.83 -19.20 6.77
N ARG A 139 9.73 -19.23 7.51
CA ARG A 139 8.47 -19.85 7.04
C ARG A 139 7.80 -19.02 5.95
N GLN A 140 7.68 -17.71 6.16
CA GLN A 140 7.06 -16.79 5.21
C GLN A 140 7.82 -16.72 3.89
N LEU A 141 9.15 -16.85 3.89
CA LEU A 141 9.96 -16.94 2.67
C LEU A 141 9.57 -18.12 1.74
N ASN A 142 8.90 -19.14 2.27
CA ASN A 142 8.42 -20.29 1.51
C ASN A 142 6.91 -20.24 1.23
N HIS A 143 6.26 -19.10 1.46
CA HIS A 143 4.83 -18.95 1.18
C HIS A 143 4.54 -19.02 -0.31
N ALA A 144 3.32 -19.46 -0.68
CA ALA A 144 2.92 -19.59 -2.09
C ALA A 144 2.77 -18.20 -2.75
N ASP A 145 2.25 -17.23 -2.01
CA ASP A 145 2.10 -15.84 -2.47
C ASP A 145 3.46 -15.14 -2.50
N PHE A 146 3.77 -14.47 -3.60
CA PHE A 146 5.02 -13.72 -3.76
C PHE A 146 5.07 -12.47 -2.87
N GLN A 147 3.91 -11.86 -2.59
CA GLN A 147 3.82 -10.67 -1.74
C GLN A 147 4.24 -11.00 -0.30
N ASP A 148 3.74 -12.12 0.25
CA ASP A 148 4.13 -12.59 1.58
C ASP A 148 5.64 -12.89 1.65
N ARG A 149 6.22 -13.35 0.53
CA ARG A 149 7.68 -13.58 0.46
C ARG A 149 8.47 -12.28 0.46
N ILE A 150 7.99 -11.22 -0.22
CA ILE A 150 8.61 -9.88 -0.17
C ILE A 150 8.55 -9.33 1.25
N GLU A 151 7.40 -9.39 1.90
CA GLU A 151 7.23 -8.94 3.29
C GLU A 151 8.16 -9.69 4.25
N ALA A 152 8.38 -10.99 4.01
CA ALA A 152 9.33 -11.78 4.79
C ALA A 152 10.78 -11.29 4.61
N VAL A 153 11.20 -10.96 3.40
CA VAL A 153 12.52 -10.38 3.12
C VAL A 153 12.68 -9.04 3.83
N GLU A 154 11.68 -8.17 3.75
CA GLU A 154 11.69 -6.88 4.45
C GLU A 154 11.77 -7.04 5.97
N ALA A 155 11.01 -7.97 6.54
CA ALA A 155 11.06 -8.30 7.97
C ALA A 155 12.45 -8.79 8.40
N ILE A 156 13.14 -9.56 7.55
CA ILE A 156 14.52 -10.01 7.78
C ILE A 156 15.47 -8.80 7.77
N VAL A 157 15.36 -7.89 6.82
CA VAL A 157 16.18 -6.66 6.74
C VAL A 157 15.97 -5.79 7.99
N VAL A 158 14.71 -5.56 8.37
CA VAL A 158 14.36 -4.77 9.57
C VAL A 158 14.88 -5.42 10.86
N SER A 159 14.95 -6.75 10.91
CA SER A 159 15.51 -7.46 12.08
C SER A 159 17.01 -7.19 12.31
N GLY A 160 17.74 -6.87 11.24
CA GLY A 160 19.20 -6.67 11.27
C GLY A 160 19.98 -7.93 11.69
N ASP A 161 19.38 -9.11 11.62
CA ASP A 161 20.03 -10.35 12.07
C ASP A 161 20.81 -11.01 10.94
N ILE A 162 22.14 -10.82 10.94
CA ILE A 162 23.04 -11.39 9.91
C ILE A 162 22.97 -12.92 9.84
N GLN A 163 22.54 -13.60 10.90
CA GLN A 163 22.37 -15.06 10.90
C GLN A 163 21.26 -15.52 9.96
N LEU A 164 20.38 -14.62 9.53
CA LEU A 164 19.33 -14.93 8.57
C LEU A 164 19.80 -14.82 7.10
N ARG A 165 20.99 -14.25 6.84
CA ARG A 165 21.57 -14.15 5.49
C ARG A 165 21.62 -15.48 4.73
N PRO A 166 22.03 -16.63 5.34
CA PRO A 166 22.02 -17.92 4.64
C PRO A 166 20.63 -18.35 4.15
N LEU A 167 19.53 -17.97 4.84
CA LEU A 167 18.17 -18.25 4.40
C LEU A 167 17.85 -17.51 3.11
N LEU A 168 18.26 -16.24 3.01
CA LEU A 168 18.09 -15.42 1.79
C LEU A 168 18.90 -15.99 0.62
N VAL A 169 20.16 -16.38 0.86
CA VAL A 169 21.00 -17.02 -0.18
C VAL A 169 20.37 -18.32 -0.68
N GLY A 170 19.86 -19.15 0.22
CA GLY A 170 19.18 -20.40 -0.14
C GLY A 170 17.90 -20.14 -0.93
N ARG A 171 17.09 -19.16 -0.50
CA ARG A 171 15.85 -18.81 -1.20
C ARG A 171 16.11 -18.22 -2.58
N ARG A 172 17.13 -17.38 -2.74
CA ARG A 172 17.53 -16.78 -4.02
C ARG A 172 17.74 -17.82 -5.12
N GLN A 173 18.29 -18.99 -4.78
CA GLN A 173 18.56 -20.07 -5.75
C GLN A 173 17.27 -20.79 -6.22
N LEU A 174 16.21 -20.73 -5.42
CA LEU A 174 14.94 -21.42 -5.67
C LEU A 174 13.85 -20.48 -6.20
N GLU A 175 14.06 -19.18 -6.09
CA GLU A 175 13.06 -18.17 -6.45
C GLU A 175 13.02 -17.98 -7.98
N GLN A 176 11.82 -17.75 -8.50
CA GLN A 176 11.58 -17.49 -9.92
C GLN A 176 10.89 -16.13 -10.15
N GLU A 177 10.27 -15.57 -9.11
CA GLU A 177 9.59 -14.29 -9.19
C GLU A 177 10.61 -13.15 -9.13
N VAL A 178 10.61 -12.29 -10.16
CA VAL A 178 11.60 -11.23 -10.33
C VAL A 178 11.55 -10.23 -9.16
N ALA A 179 10.35 -9.85 -8.71
CA ALA A 179 10.18 -8.90 -7.62
C ALA A 179 10.76 -9.43 -6.28
N VAL A 180 10.62 -10.73 -6.02
CA VAL A 180 11.20 -11.37 -4.82
C VAL A 180 12.73 -11.48 -4.95
N LEU A 181 13.25 -11.79 -6.13
CA LEU A 181 14.69 -11.83 -6.39
C LEU A 181 15.33 -10.46 -6.16
N GLU A 182 14.72 -9.40 -6.64
CA GLU A 182 15.19 -8.02 -6.43
C GLU A 182 15.21 -7.67 -4.93
N ALA A 183 14.13 -7.99 -4.20
CA ALA A 183 14.08 -7.77 -2.77
C ALA A 183 15.17 -8.53 -2.01
N ILE A 184 15.43 -9.81 -2.37
CA ILE A 184 16.49 -10.62 -1.78
C ILE A 184 17.87 -10.04 -2.11
N ASP A 185 18.11 -9.61 -3.34
CA ASP A 185 19.40 -9.02 -3.73
C ASP A 185 19.70 -7.74 -2.97
N ILE A 186 18.69 -6.88 -2.77
CA ILE A 186 18.79 -5.69 -1.92
C ILE A 186 19.12 -6.08 -0.48
N ALA A 187 18.40 -7.06 0.07
CA ALA A 187 18.63 -7.54 1.44
C ALA A 187 20.06 -8.09 1.62
N LEU A 188 20.57 -8.84 0.66
CA LEU A 188 21.93 -9.36 0.69
C LEU A 188 22.98 -8.22 0.65
N VAL A 189 22.79 -7.21 -0.20
CA VAL A 189 23.65 -6.03 -0.22
C VAL A 189 23.64 -5.32 1.13
N ILE A 190 22.46 -5.14 1.75
CA ILE A 190 22.33 -4.50 3.07
C ILE A 190 23.10 -5.27 4.15
N PHE A 191 23.06 -6.60 4.14
CA PHE A 191 23.81 -7.42 5.08
C PHE A 191 25.32 -7.40 4.80
N ASP A 192 25.73 -7.41 3.53
CA ASP A 192 27.14 -7.40 3.13
C ASP A 192 27.82 -6.08 3.42
N LEU A 193 27.08 -4.96 3.49
CA LEU A 193 27.57 -3.67 3.97
C LEU A 193 27.96 -3.70 5.46
N ASP A 194 27.34 -4.57 6.27
CA ASP A 194 27.63 -4.73 7.71
C ASP A 194 28.75 -5.74 8.01
N VAL A 195 29.17 -6.55 7.03
CA VAL A 195 30.21 -7.57 7.24
C VAL A 195 31.56 -6.92 7.57
N GLY A 196 32.29 -7.53 8.50
CA GLY A 196 33.61 -7.03 8.93
C GLY A 196 34.73 -7.18 7.91
N ASP A 197 34.56 -8.05 6.89
CA ASP A 197 35.53 -8.23 5.81
C ASP A 197 35.50 -7.03 4.83
N GLY A 198 36.65 -6.34 4.70
CA GLY A 198 36.80 -5.16 3.85
C GLY A 198 36.54 -5.44 2.37
N ALA A 199 36.93 -6.61 1.87
CA ALA A 199 36.72 -6.97 0.45
C ALA A 199 35.24 -7.20 0.14
N VAL A 200 34.51 -7.89 1.01
CA VAL A 200 33.05 -8.12 0.89
C VAL A 200 32.31 -6.79 0.96
N ARG A 201 32.67 -5.95 1.94
CA ARG A 201 32.06 -4.62 2.10
C ARG A 201 32.30 -3.73 0.88
N LEU A 202 33.51 -3.72 0.32
CA LEU A 202 33.83 -2.94 -0.87
C LEU A 202 33.03 -3.41 -2.10
N ALA A 203 32.85 -4.73 -2.26
CA ALA A 203 32.00 -5.29 -3.30
C ALA A 203 30.53 -4.91 -3.12
N ALA A 204 30.01 -4.94 -1.89
CA ALA A 204 28.66 -4.51 -1.56
C ALA A 204 28.43 -3.00 -1.81
N ILE A 205 29.40 -2.15 -1.48
CA ILE A 205 29.35 -0.71 -1.77
C ILE A 205 29.24 -0.48 -3.29
N LYS A 206 30.06 -1.17 -4.10
CA LYS A 206 29.97 -1.07 -5.57
C LYS A 206 28.64 -1.59 -6.11
N ALA A 207 28.13 -2.68 -5.55
CA ALA A 207 26.82 -3.24 -5.94
C ALA A 207 25.65 -2.32 -5.54
N SER A 208 25.82 -1.44 -4.57
CA SER A 208 24.78 -0.53 -4.07
C SER A 208 24.65 0.78 -4.86
N ALA A 209 25.53 1.07 -5.83
CA ALA A 209 25.58 2.33 -6.57
C ALA A 209 24.28 2.71 -7.32
N ASN A 210 23.44 1.73 -7.65
CA ASN A 210 22.14 1.96 -8.31
C ASN A 210 20.93 1.61 -7.42
N ASN A 211 21.14 1.38 -6.14
CA ASN A 211 20.10 0.93 -5.22
C ASN A 211 19.62 2.06 -4.31
N LEU A 212 18.47 2.66 -4.65
CA LEU A 212 17.88 3.79 -3.91
C LEU A 212 17.15 3.38 -2.63
N HIS A 213 17.29 2.14 -2.15
CA HIS A 213 16.64 1.70 -0.92
C HIS A 213 17.12 2.55 0.28
N PRO A 214 16.21 3.09 1.12
CA PRO A 214 16.57 4.01 2.21
C PRO A 214 17.61 3.43 3.18
N THR A 215 17.53 2.13 3.48
CA THR A 215 18.48 1.44 4.37
C THR A 215 19.87 1.39 3.78
N VAL A 216 20.02 1.17 2.47
CA VAL A 216 21.33 1.18 1.77
C VAL A 216 21.97 2.55 1.91
N ARG A 217 21.23 3.63 1.62
CA ARG A 217 21.71 5.00 1.77
C ARG A 217 22.16 5.30 3.19
N THR A 218 21.37 4.90 4.19
CA THR A 218 21.72 5.10 5.61
C THR A 218 23.02 4.38 5.97
N LYS A 219 23.17 3.12 5.53
CA LYS A 219 24.38 2.35 5.81
C LYS A 219 25.61 2.92 5.11
N LEU A 220 25.50 3.32 3.85
CA LEU A 220 26.58 3.99 3.13
C LEU A 220 27.00 5.30 3.83
N THR A 221 26.04 6.09 4.32
CA THR A 221 26.30 7.31 5.08
C THR A 221 27.07 7.00 6.37
N ASN A 222 26.68 5.95 7.08
CA ASN A 222 27.38 5.51 8.30
C ASN A 222 28.80 5.05 7.98
N ILE A 223 29.00 4.26 6.92
CA ILE A 223 30.33 3.79 6.49
C ILE A 223 31.21 4.98 6.06
N ALA A 224 30.67 5.93 5.33
CA ALA A 224 31.42 7.12 4.87
C ALA A 224 31.88 8.01 6.04
N SER A 225 31.08 8.08 7.12
CA SER A 225 31.36 8.89 8.30
C SER A 225 32.22 8.19 9.36
N ASP A 226 32.36 6.86 9.30
CA ASP A 226 33.08 6.07 10.30
C ASP A 226 34.59 6.18 10.11
N GLN A 227 35.25 6.98 10.97
CA GLN A 227 36.69 7.20 10.94
C GLN A 227 37.53 5.96 11.31
N SER A 228 36.94 4.92 11.87
CA SER A 228 37.61 3.67 12.22
C SER A 228 37.84 2.76 11.02
N LEU A 229 37.14 3.00 9.92
CA LEU A 229 37.25 2.21 8.69
C LEU A 229 38.36 2.71 7.77
N ASP A 230 38.87 1.82 6.91
CA ASP A 230 39.86 2.10 5.92
C ASP A 230 39.46 3.30 5.03
N PRO A 231 40.37 4.25 4.74
CA PRO A 231 40.13 5.37 3.83
C PRO A 231 39.59 4.96 2.46
N GLU A 232 40.01 3.81 1.93
CA GLU A 232 39.52 3.27 0.66
C GLU A 232 38.04 2.92 0.72
N ILE A 233 37.61 2.26 1.80
CA ILE A 233 36.20 1.89 2.02
C ILE A 233 35.34 3.14 2.19
N ARG A 234 35.79 4.13 2.95
CA ARG A 234 35.08 5.41 3.11
C ARG A 234 35.00 6.19 1.80
N GLY A 235 36.10 6.21 1.03
CA GLY A 235 36.12 6.84 -0.30
C GLY A 235 35.13 6.20 -1.27
N ALA A 236 35.10 4.86 -1.31
CA ALA A 236 34.13 4.12 -2.12
C ALA A 236 32.66 4.38 -1.69
N ALA A 237 32.40 4.44 -0.38
CA ALA A 237 31.05 4.75 0.14
C ALA A 237 30.62 6.18 -0.23
N ASN A 238 31.53 7.17 -0.14
CA ASN A 238 31.25 8.53 -0.58
C ASN A 238 30.96 8.62 -2.09
N GLN A 239 31.72 7.89 -2.90
CA GLN A 239 31.47 7.85 -4.34
C GLN A 239 30.11 7.22 -4.65
N ALA A 240 29.77 6.08 -4.03
CA ALA A 240 28.46 5.44 -4.19
C ALA A 240 27.32 6.38 -3.77
N LEU A 241 27.46 7.16 -2.69
CA LEU A 241 26.48 8.16 -2.28
C LEU A 241 26.30 9.26 -3.33
N LEU A 242 27.36 9.75 -3.96
CA LEU A 242 27.27 10.75 -5.03
C LEU A 242 26.53 10.18 -6.27
N GLU A 243 26.81 8.94 -6.63
CA GLU A 243 26.11 8.24 -7.72
C GLU A 243 24.61 8.07 -7.41
N LEU A 244 24.27 7.64 -6.18
CA LEU A 244 22.88 7.54 -5.71
C LEU A 244 22.15 8.90 -5.70
N GLU A 245 22.85 9.98 -5.28
CA GLU A 245 22.27 11.33 -5.30
C GLU A 245 22.05 11.82 -6.74
N ALA A 246 22.95 11.53 -7.65
CA ALA A 246 22.78 11.87 -9.06
C ALA A 246 21.58 11.13 -9.67
N LEU A 247 21.41 9.84 -9.38
CA LEU A 247 20.27 9.03 -9.82
C LEU A 247 18.95 9.52 -9.20
N ALA A 248 18.96 9.79 -7.89
CA ALA A 248 17.78 10.32 -7.19
C ALA A 248 17.34 11.68 -7.77
N ASN A 249 18.30 12.57 -8.08
CA ASN A 249 18.01 13.85 -8.71
C ASN A 249 17.41 13.69 -10.11
N GLN A 250 17.89 12.74 -10.91
CA GLN A 250 17.29 12.44 -12.22
C GLN A 250 15.83 11.98 -12.08
N TYR A 251 15.55 11.09 -11.15
CA TYR A 251 14.18 10.62 -10.88
C TYR A 251 13.28 11.74 -10.35
N GLN A 252 13.80 12.59 -9.47
CA GLN A 252 13.08 13.75 -8.96
C GLN A 252 12.71 14.75 -10.08
N ILE A 253 13.56 14.92 -11.09
CA ILE A 253 13.23 15.76 -12.27
C ILE A 253 12.06 15.15 -13.03
N VAL A 254 12.07 13.83 -13.25
CA VAL A 254 10.95 13.12 -13.93
C VAL A 254 9.66 13.25 -13.14
N GLU A 255 9.68 13.01 -11.83
CA GLU A 255 8.52 13.17 -10.95
C GLU A 255 7.99 14.60 -10.96
N THR A 256 8.89 15.59 -10.89
CA THR A 256 8.53 17.02 -10.95
C THR A 256 7.90 17.39 -12.28
N PHE A 257 8.39 16.83 -13.39
CA PHE A 257 7.78 17.02 -14.70
C PHE A 257 6.35 16.47 -14.75
N PHE A 258 6.12 15.24 -14.28
CA PHE A 258 4.78 14.65 -14.18
C PHE A 258 3.86 15.43 -13.25
N PHE A 259 4.40 15.90 -12.13
CA PHE A 259 3.66 16.77 -11.22
C PHE A 259 3.23 18.06 -11.92
N GLY A 260 4.17 18.73 -12.60
CA GLY A 260 3.91 19.93 -13.35
C GLY A 260 2.91 19.71 -14.49
N LEU A 261 2.99 18.58 -15.19
CA LEU A 261 2.06 18.21 -16.26
C LEU A 261 0.63 18.01 -15.72
N SER A 262 0.48 17.32 -14.59
CA SER A 262 -0.81 17.14 -13.92
C SER A 262 -1.42 18.46 -13.46
N LEU A 263 -0.63 19.29 -12.78
CA LEU A 263 -1.08 20.64 -12.36
C LEU A 263 -1.39 21.52 -13.55
N GLY A 264 -0.54 21.53 -14.57
CA GLY A 264 -0.72 22.26 -15.81
C GLY A 264 -2.00 21.88 -16.54
N SER A 265 -2.37 20.60 -16.56
CA SER A 265 -3.59 20.13 -17.19
C SER A 265 -4.86 20.68 -16.52
N ILE A 266 -4.88 20.80 -15.19
CA ILE A 266 -5.98 21.44 -14.45
C ILE A 266 -6.05 22.93 -14.79
N LEU A 267 -4.91 23.63 -14.80
CA LEU A 267 -4.85 25.05 -15.15
C LEU A 267 -5.29 25.29 -16.59
N VAL A 268 -4.94 24.40 -17.52
CA VAL A 268 -5.40 24.47 -18.92
C VAL A 268 -6.91 24.34 -18.99
N LEU A 269 -7.53 23.40 -18.26
CA LEU A 269 -9.00 23.30 -18.22
C LEU A 269 -9.67 24.58 -17.70
N ALA A 270 -9.16 25.14 -16.62
CA ALA A 270 -9.64 26.39 -16.07
C ALA A 270 -9.48 27.55 -17.07
N ALA A 271 -8.32 27.64 -17.74
CA ALA A 271 -8.06 28.64 -18.76
C ALA A 271 -8.98 28.50 -20.00
N ILE A 272 -9.31 27.26 -20.40
CA ILE A 272 -10.24 26.98 -21.48
C ILE A 272 -11.66 27.46 -21.13
N GLY A 273 -12.14 27.14 -19.92
CA GLY A 273 -13.45 27.63 -19.44
C GLY A 273 -13.53 29.15 -19.47
N LEU A 274 -12.51 29.84 -18.96
CA LEU A 274 -12.41 31.30 -18.99
C LEU A 274 -12.30 31.81 -20.42
N SER A 275 -11.56 31.16 -21.32
CA SER A 275 -11.38 31.53 -22.71
C SER A 275 -12.68 31.41 -23.51
N ILE A 276 -13.51 30.43 -23.24
CA ILE A 276 -14.80 30.24 -23.85
C ILE A 276 -15.74 31.41 -23.49
N THR A 277 -15.83 31.77 -22.22
CA THR A 277 -16.68 32.87 -21.73
C THR A 277 -16.19 34.21 -22.27
N PHE A 278 -14.90 34.50 -22.19
CA PHE A 278 -14.31 35.74 -22.73
C PHE A 278 -14.39 35.83 -24.24
N GLY A 279 -14.08 34.77 -24.98
CA GLY A 279 -14.03 34.74 -26.42
C GLY A 279 -15.39 34.94 -27.07
N VAL A 280 -16.49 34.47 -26.45
CA VAL A 280 -17.86 34.58 -27.01
C VAL A 280 -18.55 35.86 -26.59
N MET A 281 -18.36 36.23 -25.32
CA MET A 281 -19.14 37.30 -24.69
C MET A 281 -18.33 38.60 -24.48
N GLY A 282 -17.00 38.53 -24.54
CA GLY A 282 -16.11 39.65 -24.20
C GLY A 282 -16.14 40.02 -22.72
N VAL A 283 -16.55 39.09 -21.86
CA VAL A 283 -16.75 39.31 -20.44
C VAL A 283 -15.62 38.67 -19.66
N ILE A 284 -14.96 39.41 -18.75
CA ILE A 284 -13.98 38.88 -17.81
C ILE A 284 -14.73 38.42 -16.58
N ASN A 285 -14.75 37.11 -16.35
CA ASN A 285 -15.43 36.52 -15.20
C ASN A 285 -14.47 36.32 -13.99
N MET A 286 -14.50 37.23 -13.03
CA MET A 286 -13.71 37.12 -11.80
C MET A 286 -14.24 36.01 -10.86
N ALA A 287 -15.49 35.57 -11.03
CA ALA A 287 -16.07 34.49 -10.19
C ALA A 287 -15.78 33.07 -10.71
N HIS A 288 -14.90 32.93 -11.71
CA HIS A 288 -14.61 31.61 -12.28
C HIS A 288 -13.95 30.66 -11.25
N GLY A 289 -13.08 31.17 -10.38
CA GLY A 289 -12.49 30.37 -9.29
C GLY A 289 -13.52 29.83 -8.30
N GLU A 290 -14.58 30.61 -8.03
CA GLU A 290 -15.67 30.20 -7.14
C GLU A 290 -16.57 29.13 -7.77
N LEU A 291 -16.68 29.11 -9.08
CA LEU A 291 -17.38 28.03 -9.78
C LEU A 291 -16.60 26.71 -9.67
N ILE A 292 -15.27 26.75 -9.75
CA ILE A 292 -14.39 25.61 -9.47
C ILE A 292 -14.56 25.16 -7.99
N MET A 293 -14.59 26.12 -7.05
CA MET A 293 -14.84 25.83 -5.63
C MET A 293 -16.19 25.12 -5.44
N ILE A 294 -17.26 25.56 -6.10
CA ILE A 294 -18.58 24.92 -6.02
C ILE A 294 -18.47 23.46 -6.51
N GLY A 295 -17.78 23.19 -7.59
CA GLY A 295 -17.54 21.82 -8.07
C GLY A 295 -16.87 20.95 -7.02
N ALA A 296 -15.84 21.47 -6.33
CA ALA A 296 -15.17 20.77 -5.25
C ALA A 296 -16.11 20.47 -4.06
N TYR A 297 -16.92 21.44 -3.66
CA TYR A 297 -17.92 21.24 -2.57
C TYR A 297 -19.03 20.26 -2.95
N ILE A 298 -19.44 20.21 -4.22
CA ILE A 298 -20.39 19.17 -4.68
C ILE A 298 -19.80 17.78 -4.53
N THR A 299 -18.50 17.60 -4.83
CA THR A 299 -17.82 16.31 -4.60
C THR A 299 -17.85 15.93 -3.12
N TYR A 300 -17.57 16.88 -2.23
CA TYR A 300 -17.70 16.68 -0.77
C TYR A 300 -19.12 16.28 -0.35
N VAL A 301 -20.14 16.99 -0.86
CA VAL A 301 -21.56 16.70 -0.56
C VAL A 301 -21.95 15.31 -1.04
N VAL A 302 -21.54 14.90 -2.24
CA VAL A 302 -21.79 13.56 -2.76
C VAL A 302 -21.22 12.48 -1.84
N GLN A 303 -20.01 12.68 -1.32
CA GLN A 303 -19.38 11.73 -0.39
C GLN A 303 -20.10 11.65 0.97
N ILE A 304 -20.65 12.77 1.45
CA ILE A 304 -21.46 12.77 2.70
C ILE A 304 -22.80 12.07 2.49
N LEU A 305 -23.43 12.28 1.33
CA LEU A 305 -24.74 11.69 1.04
C LEU A 305 -24.65 10.18 0.79
N PHE A 306 -23.53 9.71 0.29
CA PHE A 306 -23.32 8.32 -0.12
C PHE A 306 -22.01 7.75 0.50
N PRO A 307 -21.93 7.63 1.83
CA PRO A 307 -20.71 7.16 2.49
C PRO A 307 -20.35 5.69 2.17
N ASP A 308 -21.37 4.86 1.84
CA ASP A 308 -21.19 3.43 1.58
C ASP A 308 -20.62 3.14 0.18
N ILE A 309 -20.63 4.14 -0.73
CA ILE A 309 -20.16 3.98 -2.11
C ILE A 309 -19.06 4.96 -2.49
N ILE A 310 -18.13 5.22 -1.56
CA ILE A 310 -16.99 6.16 -1.78
C ILE A 310 -16.20 5.79 -3.05
N GLU A 311 -16.07 4.50 -3.35
CA GLU A 311 -15.38 4.00 -4.55
C GLU A 311 -15.96 4.53 -5.86
N TYR A 312 -17.27 4.76 -5.92
CA TYR A 312 -17.96 5.30 -7.09
C TYR A 312 -18.32 6.77 -6.96
N SER A 313 -17.95 7.41 -5.84
CA SER A 313 -18.33 8.80 -5.52
C SER A 313 -17.91 9.79 -6.62
N LEU A 314 -16.72 9.63 -7.20
CA LEU A 314 -16.23 10.51 -8.26
C LEU A 314 -17.02 10.39 -9.57
N LEU A 315 -17.48 9.19 -9.93
CA LEU A 315 -18.31 9.00 -11.12
C LEU A 315 -19.65 9.73 -11.02
N ILE A 316 -20.19 9.86 -9.81
CA ILE A 316 -21.41 10.60 -9.52
C ILE A 316 -21.11 12.10 -9.36
N ALA A 317 -20.01 12.42 -8.67
CA ALA A 317 -19.62 13.80 -8.35
C ALA A 317 -19.29 14.62 -9.59
N VAL A 318 -18.60 14.04 -10.59
CA VAL A 318 -18.21 14.76 -11.81
C VAL A 318 -19.42 15.28 -12.60
N PRO A 319 -20.44 14.47 -12.97
CA PRO A 319 -21.65 14.99 -13.61
C PRO A 319 -22.44 15.94 -12.71
N ALA A 320 -22.54 15.67 -11.41
CA ALA A 320 -23.24 16.51 -10.47
C ALA A 320 -22.58 17.89 -10.34
N ALA A 321 -21.24 17.94 -10.21
CA ALA A 321 -20.47 19.17 -10.18
C ALA A 321 -20.63 19.98 -11.47
N PHE A 322 -20.53 19.32 -12.62
CA PHE A 322 -20.77 19.96 -13.91
C PHE A 322 -22.17 20.59 -14.01
N CYS A 323 -23.22 19.85 -13.63
CA CYS A 323 -24.59 20.36 -13.66
C CYS A 323 -24.80 21.53 -12.68
N VAL A 324 -24.32 21.40 -11.43
CA VAL A 324 -24.53 22.44 -10.41
C VAL A 324 -23.74 23.72 -10.73
N SER A 325 -22.44 23.59 -11.06
CA SER A 325 -21.61 24.72 -11.46
C SER A 325 -22.17 25.39 -12.72
N GLY A 326 -22.60 24.60 -13.72
CA GLY A 326 -23.26 25.12 -14.93
C GLY A 326 -24.56 25.85 -14.63
N ILE A 327 -25.42 25.35 -13.74
CA ILE A 327 -26.66 26.05 -13.31
C ILE A 327 -26.33 27.35 -12.60
N VAL A 328 -25.37 27.35 -11.67
CA VAL A 328 -24.92 28.58 -10.97
C VAL A 328 -24.35 29.57 -11.97
N GLY A 329 -23.54 29.11 -12.93
CA GLY A 329 -23.05 29.94 -14.02
C GLY A 329 -24.19 30.58 -14.84
N ILE A 330 -25.18 29.79 -15.24
CA ILE A 330 -26.37 30.29 -15.93
C ILE A 330 -27.14 31.31 -15.06
N MET A 331 -27.26 31.10 -13.79
CA MET A 331 -27.90 32.04 -12.88
C MET A 331 -27.13 33.37 -12.82
N ILE A 332 -25.80 33.35 -12.74
CA ILE A 332 -24.94 34.53 -12.74
C ILE A 332 -25.10 35.29 -14.07
N GLU A 333 -25.10 34.58 -15.21
CA GLU A 333 -25.30 35.18 -16.51
C GLU A 333 -26.66 35.93 -16.59
N ARG A 334 -27.72 35.25 -16.15
CA ARG A 334 -29.10 35.77 -16.21
C ARG A 334 -29.38 36.91 -15.24
N SER A 335 -28.78 36.88 -14.06
CA SER A 335 -29.04 37.87 -13.00
C SER A 335 -28.14 39.10 -13.09
N VAL A 336 -26.92 38.96 -13.59
CA VAL A 336 -25.91 40.03 -13.57
C VAL A 336 -25.36 40.36 -14.95
N ILE A 337 -24.78 39.35 -15.64
CA ILE A 337 -23.92 39.61 -16.79
C ILE A 337 -24.74 40.11 -17.99
N GLN A 338 -25.94 39.59 -18.21
CA GLN A 338 -26.80 40.02 -19.36
C GLN A 338 -27.07 41.52 -19.43
N PHE A 339 -27.04 42.23 -18.31
CA PHE A 339 -27.27 43.68 -18.21
C PHE A 339 -26.02 44.52 -18.46
N LEU A 340 -24.86 43.88 -18.47
CA LEU A 340 -23.55 44.54 -18.51
C LEU A 340 -22.80 44.27 -19.83
N TYR A 341 -23.47 43.72 -20.84
CA TYR A 341 -22.85 43.47 -22.14
C TYR A 341 -22.31 44.76 -22.76
N GLY A 342 -21.07 44.65 -23.27
CA GLY A 342 -20.37 45.80 -23.89
C GLY A 342 -19.71 46.76 -22.91
N ARG A 343 -19.73 46.44 -21.62
CA ARG A 343 -19.11 47.22 -20.52
C ARG A 343 -18.14 46.39 -19.72
N PRO A 344 -16.93 46.09 -20.23
CA PRO A 344 -16.03 45.12 -19.64
C PRO A 344 -15.57 45.47 -18.22
N LEU A 345 -15.35 46.78 -17.91
CA LEU A 345 -14.94 47.21 -16.56
C LEU A 345 -16.06 47.06 -15.52
N GLU A 346 -17.30 47.39 -15.90
CA GLU A 346 -18.46 47.21 -15.00
C GLU A 346 -18.71 45.69 -14.76
N THR A 347 -18.55 44.87 -15.75
CA THR A 347 -18.71 43.42 -15.65
C THR A 347 -17.65 42.81 -14.75
N LEU A 348 -16.39 43.28 -14.86
CA LEU A 348 -15.30 42.83 -13.97
C LEU A 348 -15.62 43.15 -12.49
N LEU A 349 -16.07 44.36 -12.21
CA LEU A 349 -16.45 44.81 -10.85
C LEU A 349 -17.65 44.01 -10.32
N ALA A 350 -18.68 43.83 -11.15
CA ALA A 350 -19.86 43.04 -10.77
C ALA A 350 -19.54 41.57 -10.49
N THR A 351 -18.73 40.93 -11.32
CA THR A 351 -18.32 39.53 -11.12
C THR A 351 -17.41 39.38 -9.91
N PHE A 352 -16.61 40.39 -9.57
CA PHE A 352 -15.86 40.41 -8.30
C PHE A 352 -16.81 40.47 -7.09
N GLY A 353 -17.89 41.28 -7.15
CA GLY A 353 -18.93 41.28 -6.11
C GLY A 353 -19.63 39.93 -5.98
N VAL A 354 -19.93 39.26 -7.11
CA VAL A 354 -20.49 37.90 -7.14
C VAL A 354 -19.52 36.91 -6.50
N SER A 355 -18.21 37.01 -6.78
CA SER A 355 -17.16 36.17 -6.19
C SER A 355 -17.22 36.25 -4.65
N LEU A 356 -17.25 37.46 -4.09
CA LEU A 356 -17.35 37.63 -2.63
C LEU A 356 -18.63 37.03 -2.03
N ILE A 357 -19.77 37.17 -2.74
CA ILE A 357 -21.05 36.61 -2.29
C ILE A 357 -20.96 35.06 -2.27
N LEU A 358 -20.42 34.46 -3.33
CA LEU A 358 -20.28 33.00 -3.43
C LEU A 358 -19.33 32.45 -2.33
N GLN A 359 -18.18 33.12 -2.09
CA GLN A 359 -17.27 32.75 -1.02
C GLN A 359 -17.96 32.80 0.35
N GLN A 360 -18.69 33.88 0.62
CA GLN A 360 -19.38 34.02 1.88
C GLN A 360 -20.55 33.05 2.04
N ALA A 361 -21.27 32.74 0.95
CA ALA A 361 -22.34 31.75 0.94
C ALA A 361 -21.78 30.34 1.29
N VAL A 362 -20.68 29.94 0.66
CA VAL A 362 -20.04 28.63 0.95
C VAL A 362 -19.53 28.58 2.37
N ARG A 363 -18.87 29.63 2.88
CA ARG A 363 -18.42 29.70 4.28
C ARG A 363 -19.58 29.61 5.28
N SER A 364 -20.72 30.21 4.96
CA SER A 364 -21.90 30.15 5.82
C SER A 364 -22.59 28.79 5.81
N LEU A 365 -22.58 28.10 4.66
CA LEU A 365 -23.21 26.77 4.51
C LEU A 365 -22.34 25.64 5.06
N PHE A 366 -21.02 25.68 4.79
CA PHE A 366 -20.10 24.57 5.05
C PHE A 366 -19.08 24.85 6.17
N SER A 367 -19.11 26.03 6.80
CA SER A 367 -18.09 26.49 7.75
C SER A 367 -16.79 26.97 7.05
N PRO A 368 -16.02 27.88 7.68
CA PRO A 368 -14.73 28.36 7.14
C PRO A 368 -13.59 27.33 7.20
N LEU A 369 -13.80 26.17 7.85
CA LEU A 369 -12.80 25.13 7.97
C LEU A 369 -12.68 24.31 6.68
N ASN A 370 -11.46 23.90 6.36
CA ASN A 370 -11.21 23.02 5.22
C ASN A 370 -11.95 21.68 5.39
N ARG A 371 -12.54 21.20 4.31
CA ARG A 371 -13.23 19.91 4.25
C ARG A 371 -12.36 18.91 3.49
N ALA A 372 -12.20 17.73 4.07
CA ALA A 372 -11.48 16.64 3.41
C ALA A 372 -12.40 15.94 2.41
N VAL A 373 -11.86 15.66 1.22
CA VAL A 373 -12.46 14.80 0.20
C VAL A 373 -11.62 13.53 0.15
N LEU A 374 -12.25 12.37 0.31
CA LEU A 374 -11.57 11.08 0.29
C LEU A 374 -11.27 10.64 -1.15
N THR A 375 -10.10 10.10 -1.34
CA THR A 375 -9.72 9.51 -2.63
C THR A 375 -10.17 8.04 -2.64
N PRO A 376 -10.88 7.57 -3.68
CA PRO A 376 -11.22 6.15 -3.84
C PRO A 376 -9.97 5.26 -3.88
N GLU A 377 -10.09 4.01 -3.43
CA GLU A 377 -8.94 3.09 -3.36
C GLU A 377 -8.31 2.84 -4.74
N TRP A 378 -9.11 2.74 -5.81
CA TRP A 378 -8.61 2.56 -7.17
C TRP A 378 -7.79 3.74 -7.72
N MET A 379 -7.91 4.94 -7.13
CA MET A 379 -7.07 6.11 -7.43
C MET A 379 -5.91 6.28 -6.45
N SER A 380 -5.92 5.54 -5.35
CA SER A 380 -4.87 5.58 -4.34
C SER A 380 -3.66 4.74 -4.77
N GLY A 381 -2.49 5.03 -4.17
CA GLY A 381 -1.26 4.32 -4.50
C GLY A 381 -0.44 4.99 -5.61
N SER A 382 0.61 4.31 -6.00
CA SER A 382 1.56 4.79 -7.01
C SER A 382 1.99 3.65 -7.93
N LEU A 383 2.27 4.00 -9.18
CA LEU A 383 2.95 3.14 -10.13
C LEU A 383 4.46 3.29 -9.91
N GLU A 384 5.08 2.28 -9.35
CA GLU A 384 6.52 2.21 -9.22
C GLU A 384 7.13 1.74 -10.55
N ILE A 385 7.79 2.65 -11.27
CA ILE A 385 8.42 2.36 -12.57
C ILE A 385 9.82 1.80 -12.36
N ALA A 386 10.51 2.32 -11.35
CA ALA A 386 11.82 1.87 -10.91
C ALA A 386 11.98 2.17 -9.43
N GLN A 387 12.96 1.55 -8.77
CA GLN A 387 13.28 1.86 -7.38
C GLN A 387 13.54 3.35 -7.18
N GLY A 388 12.67 4.02 -6.40
CA GLY A 388 12.79 5.46 -6.16
C GLY A 388 12.17 6.35 -7.23
N LEU A 389 11.47 5.81 -8.25
CA LEU A 389 10.68 6.56 -9.22
C LEU A 389 9.23 6.08 -9.16
N SER A 390 8.38 6.82 -8.47
CA SER A 390 6.97 6.49 -8.31
C SER A 390 6.06 7.60 -8.87
N ILE A 391 5.10 7.22 -9.71
CA ILE A 391 4.09 8.13 -10.24
C ILE A 391 2.75 7.80 -9.56
N THR A 392 2.19 8.76 -8.82
CA THR A 392 0.90 8.60 -8.16
C THR A 392 -0.23 8.42 -9.17
N TYR A 393 -1.05 7.39 -9.01
CA TYR A 393 -2.21 7.12 -9.87
C TYR A 393 -3.14 8.32 -9.97
N ASN A 394 -3.38 9.03 -8.86
CA ASN A 394 -4.23 10.21 -8.83
C ASN A 394 -3.82 11.25 -9.88
N ARG A 395 -2.52 11.54 -10.05
CA ARG A 395 -2.00 12.50 -11.04
C ARG A 395 -2.17 12.02 -12.48
N LEU A 396 -2.00 10.71 -12.67
CA LEU A 396 -2.20 10.08 -13.97
C LEU A 396 -3.67 10.20 -14.41
N TYR A 397 -4.61 9.90 -13.50
CA TYR A 397 -6.05 10.05 -13.76
C TYR A 397 -6.45 11.50 -14.04
N ILE A 398 -5.90 12.48 -13.28
CA ILE A 398 -6.14 13.90 -13.52
C ILE A 398 -5.73 14.30 -14.94
N PHE A 399 -4.55 13.89 -15.37
CA PHE A 399 -4.03 14.19 -16.70
C PHE A 399 -4.92 13.59 -17.82
N PHE A 400 -5.26 12.32 -17.72
CA PHE A 400 -6.13 11.66 -18.71
C PHE A 400 -7.54 12.23 -18.70
N PHE A 401 -8.09 12.55 -17.53
CA PHE A 401 -9.39 13.19 -17.41
C PHE A 401 -9.40 14.58 -18.06
N ALA A 402 -8.37 15.37 -17.82
CA ALA A 402 -8.21 16.68 -18.45
C ALA A 402 -8.17 16.58 -19.99
N LEU A 403 -7.42 15.61 -20.52
CA LEU A 403 -7.39 15.31 -21.96
C LEU A 403 -8.75 14.92 -22.51
N LEU A 404 -9.49 14.08 -21.79
CA LEU A 404 -10.84 13.64 -22.16
C LEU A 404 -11.80 14.82 -22.22
N VAL A 405 -11.82 15.68 -21.19
CA VAL A 405 -12.67 16.87 -21.13
C VAL A 405 -12.30 17.84 -22.25
N PHE A 406 -11.02 18.06 -22.49
CA PHE A 406 -10.54 18.89 -23.61
C PHE A 406 -11.01 18.36 -24.97
N ALA A 407 -10.87 17.06 -25.20
CA ALA A 407 -11.35 16.42 -26.43
C ALA A 407 -12.87 16.53 -26.57
N ALA A 408 -13.63 16.34 -25.48
CA ALA A 408 -15.08 16.50 -25.46
C ALA A 408 -15.49 17.96 -25.84
N LEU A 409 -14.82 18.96 -25.24
CA LEU A 409 -15.05 20.37 -25.56
C LEU A 409 -14.74 20.68 -27.01
N LEU A 410 -13.62 20.19 -27.57
CA LEU A 410 -13.31 20.34 -28.99
C LEU A 410 -14.38 19.72 -29.89
N LEU A 411 -14.86 18.52 -29.54
CA LEU A 411 -15.95 17.86 -30.26
C LEU A 411 -17.23 18.68 -30.21
N ILE A 412 -17.62 19.21 -29.06
CA ILE A 412 -18.80 20.07 -28.92
C ILE A 412 -18.66 21.31 -29.79
N LEU A 413 -17.53 22.01 -29.69
CA LEU A 413 -17.32 23.27 -30.43
C LEU A 413 -17.15 23.07 -31.95
N GLN A 414 -16.61 21.93 -32.41
CA GLN A 414 -16.36 21.67 -33.82
C GLN A 414 -17.52 20.98 -34.54
N ARG A 415 -18.22 20.05 -33.86
CA ARG A 415 -19.16 19.13 -34.48
C ARG A 415 -20.63 19.40 -34.11
N THR A 416 -20.94 20.26 -33.14
CA THR A 416 -22.33 20.51 -32.74
C THR A 416 -22.87 21.85 -33.28
N ARG A 417 -24.22 21.99 -33.24
CA ARG A 417 -24.91 23.25 -33.59
C ARG A 417 -24.49 24.40 -32.66
N LEU A 418 -24.27 24.10 -31.36
CA LEU A 418 -23.81 25.09 -30.40
C LEU A 418 -22.47 25.69 -30.84
N GLY A 419 -21.51 24.87 -31.25
CA GLY A 419 -20.24 25.39 -31.75
C GLY A 419 -20.35 26.22 -33.02
N LEU A 420 -21.29 25.89 -33.93
CA LEU A 420 -21.57 26.72 -35.09
C LEU A 420 -22.16 28.09 -34.71
N GLU A 421 -23.15 28.10 -33.80
CA GLU A 421 -23.78 29.32 -33.29
C GLU A 421 -22.77 30.18 -32.50
N VAL A 422 -21.92 29.58 -31.71
CA VAL A 422 -20.82 30.25 -30.99
C VAL A 422 -19.90 30.97 -32.00
N ARG A 423 -19.40 30.27 -33.02
CA ARG A 423 -18.55 30.88 -34.03
C ARG A 423 -19.25 32.01 -34.80
N ALA A 424 -20.53 31.86 -35.12
CA ALA A 424 -21.29 32.91 -35.79
C ALA A 424 -21.44 34.17 -34.91
N VAL A 425 -21.74 34.00 -33.62
CA VAL A 425 -21.91 35.11 -32.67
C VAL A 425 -20.57 35.81 -32.38
N THR A 426 -19.46 35.05 -32.29
CA THR A 426 -18.11 35.62 -32.08
C THR A 426 -17.63 36.42 -33.30
N GLN A 427 -17.94 35.99 -34.52
CA GLN A 427 -17.56 36.74 -35.73
C GLN A 427 -18.35 38.03 -35.89
N ASN A 428 -19.68 37.95 -35.84
CA ASN A 428 -20.52 39.13 -35.97
C ASN A 428 -21.88 38.93 -35.29
N ARG A 429 -22.00 39.45 -34.06
CA ARG A 429 -23.18 39.26 -33.19
C ARG A 429 -24.46 39.87 -33.78
N SER A 430 -24.36 41.02 -34.46
CA SER A 430 -25.52 41.67 -35.11
C SER A 430 -26.01 40.89 -36.33
N MET A 431 -25.11 40.44 -37.17
CA MET A 431 -25.44 39.61 -38.33
C MET A 431 -26.01 38.24 -37.90
N ALA A 432 -25.42 37.60 -36.91
CA ALA A 432 -25.94 36.34 -36.35
C ALA A 432 -27.39 36.47 -35.85
N LYS A 433 -27.71 37.58 -35.18
CA LYS A 433 -29.09 37.90 -34.78
C LYS A 433 -30.01 38.10 -35.97
N ALA A 434 -29.56 38.81 -37.02
CA ALA A 434 -30.34 39.01 -38.25
C ALA A 434 -30.63 37.67 -38.97
N MET A 435 -29.73 36.71 -38.88
CA MET A 435 -29.89 35.36 -39.42
C MET A 435 -30.71 34.42 -38.50
N GLY A 436 -31.32 34.97 -37.43
CA GLY A 436 -32.22 34.22 -36.56
C GLY A 436 -31.54 33.49 -35.38
N ILE A 437 -30.22 33.64 -35.15
CA ILE A 437 -29.53 33.07 -34.04
C ILE A 437 -29.87 33.85 -32.76
N ARG A 438 -30.40 33.15 -31.74
CA ARG A 438 -30.74 33.75 -30.45
C ARG A 438 -29.47 33.92 -29.61
N SER A 439 -28.74 35.05 -29.78
CA SER A 439 -27.47 35.27 -29.10
C SER A 439 -27.55 35.11 -27.57
N ALA A 440 -28.67 35.52 -26.95
CA ALA A 440 -28.87 35.33 -25.51
C ALA A 440 -28.85 33.83 -25.10
N ARG A 441 -29.36 32.92 -25.95
CA ARG A 441 -29.28 31.47 -25.68
C ARG A 441 -27.87 30.96 -25.83
N VAL A 442 -27.13 31.47 -26.82
CA VAL A 442 -25.72 31.11 -27.02
C VAL A 442 -24.88 31.53 -25.81
N ASP A 443 -25.12 32.75 -25.31
CA ASP A 443 -24.43 33.30 -24.12
C ASP A 443 -24.65 32.43 -22.86
N ILE A 444 -25.92 32.08 -22.57
CA ILE A 444 -26.30 31.24 -21.47
C ILE A 444 -25.59 29.86 -21.52
N MET A 445 -25.68 29.21 -22.70
CA MET A 445 -25.11 27.87 -22.87
C MET A 445 -23.58 27.92 -22.83
N THR A 446 -22.98 28.98 -23.38
CA THR A 446 -21.53 29.18 -23.37
C THR A 446 -21.02 29.46 -21.97
N PHE A 447 -21.73 30.29 -21.21
CA PHE A 447 -21.34 30.58 -19.81
C PHE A 447 -21.52 29.36 -18.91
N GLY A 448 -22.63 28.63 -19.08
CA GLY A 448 -22.84 27.37 -18.33
C GLY A 448 -21.85 26.26 -18.68
N LEU A 449 -21.36 26.22 -19.95
CA LEU A 449 -20.35 25.25 -20.37
C LEU A 449 -18.96 25.64 -19.88
N GLY A 450 -18.67 26.95 -19.77
CA GLY A 450 -17.38 27.46 -19.31
C GLY A 450 -17.26 27.56 -17.77
N ALA A 451 -18.37 27.40 -17.03
CA ALA A 451 -18.44 27.40 -15.59
C ALA A 451 -18.03 26.05 -15.00
#